data_9076811cb49f8a89c105a3cea23e541c
#
_entry.id   9076811cb49f8a89c105a3cea23e541c
#
_cell.length_a   1.000
_cell.length_b   1.000
_cell.length_c   1.000
_cell.angle_alpha   90.00
_cell.angle_beta   90.00
_cell.angle_gamma   90.00
#
_symmetry.space_group_name_H-M   'P 1'
#
loop_
_entity.id
_entity.type
_entity.pdbx_description
1 polymer ?
#
loop_
_entity_poly.entity_id
_entity_poly.type
_entity_poly.pdbx_seq_one_letter_code
_entity_poly.pdbx_strand_id
1 'polypeptide(L)'
;MATKKTSYEAPTPASDKKKALQTALSQIDKNFGKGTVMRLGDRPEMNVEAIPTGSLALDAALGIGGVPKGRIIEIYGPESSGKTTLALHILAEAQKRGGEVAFVDAEHALDPVYAAALGVDIDNLLVSQPDTGEQALEITDALVRSGAVDAVVVDSVAALVPKQEIEGEMGDTFVGLQARLMSQALRKLAGTIAKTNCVVIFINQLRMKIGVMYGNPETTTGGNALKFYSSVRLDVRRVESIKEGGNVVGNKTRVKVVKNKVAPPFREAVFEIMYGQGISKWGELVDLAVQMDIVQKSGSWFSMGDERIGQGANSVKEYFINNPEIAESVEAQVRENLWKLTGGAPKPAAKAADKAVAISADDFDDED
;
A
#
# COMPACT_ATOMS: atom_id res chain seq x y z
N MET A 1 35.54 -38.64 15.68
CA MET A 1 34.24 -38.40 16.37
C MET A 1 33.13 -38.91 15.46
N ALA A 2 32.46 -39.99 15.87
CA ALA A 2 31.44 -40.65 15.06
C ALA A 2 30.13 -39.83 15.11
N THR A 3 29.65 -39.36 13.96
CA THR A 3 28.36 -38.75 13.78
C THR A 3 27.27 -39.80 13.99
N LYS A 4 26.53 -39.70 15.12
CA LYS A 4 25.30 -40.47 15.33
C LYS A 4 24.29 -40.09 14.24
N LYS A 5 24.06 -40.98 13.29
CA LYS A 5 22.87 -40.93 12.43
C LYS A 5 21.66 -41.22 13.30
N THR A 6 20.88 -40.21 13.62
CA THR A 6 19.53 -40.35 14.19
C THR A 6 18.62 -40.89 13.10
N SER A 7 18.26 -42.17 13.16
CA SER A 7 17.22 -42.76 12.34
C SER A 7 15.88 -42.18 12.72
N TYR A 8 15.18 -41.58 11.76
CA TYR A 8 13.85 -41.03 11.92
C TYR A 8 12.83 -42.16 11.75
N GLU A 9 12.23 -42.60 12.86
CA GLU A 9 11.06 -43.50 12.83
C GLU A 9 9.78 -42.68 12.95
N ALA A 10 8.88 -42.80 11.95
CA ALA A 10 7.62 -42.09 11.95
C ALA A 10 6.61 -42.67 12.95
N PRO A 11 6.02 -41.90 13.87
CA PRO A 11 5.04 -42.41 14.85
C PRO A 11 3.73 -42.85 14.19
N THR A 12 3.24 -44.07 14.51
CA THR A 12 2.17 -44.74 13.75
C THR A 12 0.75 -44.68 14.35
N PRO A 13 0.42 -44.56 15.64
CA PRO A 13 -0.94 -44.22 16.05
C PRO A 13 -1.19 -42.70 16.13
N ALA A 14 -2.44 -42.28 15.91
CA ALA A 14 -2.80 -40.83 15.94
C ALA A 14 -2.54 -40.16 17.31
N SER A 15 -2.59 -40.94 18.42
CA SER A 15 -2.22 -40.50 19.77
C SER A 15 -0.73 -40.18 19.90
N ASP A 16 0.12 -41.00 19.30
CA ASP A 16 1.57 -40.85 19.39
C ASP A 16 2.06 -39.68 18.49
N LYS A 17 1.40 -39.46 17.37
CA LYS A 17 1.62 -38.24 16.53
C LYS A 17 1.32 -36.96 17.29
N LYS A 18 0.21 -36.90 18.04
CA LYS A 18 -0.13 -35.73 18.88
C LYS A 18 0.91 -35.49 19.98
N LYS A 19 1.34 -36.53 20.67
CA LYS A 19 2.36 -36.43 21.72
C LYS A 19 3.71 -36.00 21.15
N ALA A 20 4.15 -36.58 20.04
CA ALA A 20 5.37 -36.20 19.36
C ALA A 20 5.34 -34.73 18.90
N LEU A 21 4.22 -34.26 18.33
CA LEU A 21 4.03 -32.86 17.96
C LEU A 21 4.08 -31.92 19.17
N GLN A 22 3.44 -32.30 20.28
CA GLN A 22 3.44 -31.50 21.51
C GLN A 22 4.83 -31.38 22.12
N THR A 23 5.61 -32.48 22.10
CA THR A 23 7.01 -32.50 22.54
C THR A 23 7.86 -31.56 21.64
N ALA A 24 7.68 -31.63 20.32
CA ALA A 24 8.39 -30.75 19.37
C ALA A 24 8.05 -29.29 19.60
N LEU A 25 6.77 -28.94 19.77
CA LEU A 25 6.33 -27.57 20.07
C LEU A 25 6.92 -27.06 21.39
N SER A 26 6.91 -27.88 22.46
CA SER A 26 7.52 -27.49 23.74
C SER A 26 9.03 -27.27 23.64
N GLN A 27 9.70 -28.04 22.77
CA GLN A 27 11.13 -27.87 22.52
C GLN A 27 11.45 -26.61 21.71
N ILE A 28 10.59 -26.28 20.74
CA ILE A 28 10.66 -25.03 19.97
C ILE A 28 10.44 -23.84 20.90
N ASP A 29 9.41 -23.87 21.75
CA ASP A 29 9.13 -22.82 22.71
C ASP A 29 10.28 -22.57 23.69
N LYS A 30 10.98 -23.63 24.11
CA LYS A 30 12.18 -23.48 24.96
C LYS A 30 13.37 -22.88 24.24
N ASN A 31 13.57 -23.23 22.97
CA ASN A 31 14.75 -22.81 22.22
C ASN A 31 14.59 -21.43 21.56
N PHE A 32 13.37 -21.07 21.16
CA PHE A 32 13.08 -19.89 20.34
C PHE A 32 12.07 -18.93 20.97
N GLY A 33 11.50 -19.26 22.12
CA GLY A 33 10.49 -18.46 22.81
C GLY A 33 9.06 -18.91 22.54
N LYS A 34 8.16 -18.62 23.50
CA LYS A 34 6.74 -18.94 23.40
C LYS A 34 6.08 -18.22 22.22
N GLY A 35 5.23 -18.91 21.48
CA GLY A 35 4.50 -18.34 20.35
C GLY A 35 5.27 -18.34 19.03
N THR A 36 6.47 -18.94 18.97
CA THR A 36 7.25 -19.10 17.73
C THR A 36 6.49 -19.97 16.72
N VAL A 37 5.74 -20.95 17.18
CA VAL A 37 4.82 -21.76 16.37
C VAL A 37 3.43 -21.64 16.98
N MET A 38 2.45 -21.29 16.15
CA MET A 38 1.05 -21.19 16.56
C MET A 38 0.13 -21.77 15.50
N ARG A 39 -1.06 -22.16 15.86
CA ARG A 39 -2.08 -22.55 14.88
C ARG A 39 -2.71 -21.29 14.30
N LEU A 40 -2.95 -21.27 13.00
CA LEU A 40 -3.53 -20.11 12.33
C LEU A 40 -4.92 -19.76 12.88
N GLY A 41 -5.71 -20.76 13.27
CA GLY A 41 -7.04 -20.55 13.89
C GLY A 41 -7.00 -19.99 15.32
N ASP A 42 -5.85 -20.02 16.01
CA ASP A 42 -5.69 -19.46 17.35
C ASP A 42 -5.35 -17.94 17.30
N ARG A 43 -5.12 -17.39 16.11
CA ARG A 43 -5.00 -15.94 15.94
C ARG A 43 -6.40 -15.34 15.79
N PRO A 44 -6.76 -14.29 16.58
CA PRO A 44 -7.87 -13.44 16.20
C PRO A 44 -7.63 -12.97 14.76
N GLU A 45 -8.69 -12.85 13.97
CA GLU A 45 -8.63 -12.49 12.55
C GLU A 45 -7.51 -11.49 12.30
N MET A 46 -6.52 -11.88 11.46
CA MET A 46 -5.43 -10.98 11.08
C MET A 46 -6.03 -9.88 10.19
N ASN A 47 -6.67 -8.91 10.83
CA ASN A 47 -7.07 -7.70 10.16
C ASN A 47 -5.78 -6.96 9.79
N VAL A 48 -5.33 -7.11 8.54
CA VAL A 48 -4.16 -6.39 8.06
C VAL A 48 -4.55 -4.91 8.03
N GLU A 49 -3.95 -4.12 8.91
CA GLU A 49 -4.11 -2.67 8.87
C GLU A 49 -3.64 -2.12 7.54
N ALA A 50 -4.33 -1.09 7.04
CA ALA A 50 -4.04 -0.47 5.77
C ALA A 50 -3.99 1.07 5.89
N ILE A 51 -3.13 1.68 5.09
CA ILE A 51 -3.10 3.12 4.85
C ILE A 51 -3.89 3.36 3.56
N PRO A 52 -4.93 4.22 3.55
CA PRO A 52 -5.66 4.56 2.33
C PRO A 52 -4.76 5.18 1.28
N THR A 53 -5.17 5.06 0.04
CA THR A 53 -4.39 5.57 -1.09
C THR A 53 -4.76 7.00 -1.50
N GLY A 54 -5.81 7.55 -0.92
CA GLY A 54 -6.43 8.80 -1.37
C GLY A 54 -7.46 8.60 -2.50
N SER A 55 -7.56 7.39 -3.06
CA SER A 55 -8.57 6.99 -4.03
C SER A 55 -9.46 5.88 -3.47
N LEU A 56 -10.76 6.12 -3.38
CA LEU A 56 -11.75 5.13 -2.90
C LEU A 56 -11.82 3.91 -3.80
N ALA A 57 -11.73 4.11 -5.12
CA ALA A 57 -11.74 3.01 -6.09
C ALA A 57 -10.50 2.12 -5.95
N LEU A 58 -9.31 2.72 -5.73
CA LEU A 58 -8.09 1.95 -5.52
C LEU A 58 -8.10 1.23 -4.17
N ASP A 59 -8.61 1.86 -3.11
CA ASP A 59 -8.80 1.26 -1.80
C ASP A 59 -9.71 0.02 -1.90
N ALA A 60 -10.80 0.12 -2.68
CA ALA A 60 -11.67 -1.01 -3.00
C ALA A 60 -10.95 -2.10 -3.81
N ALA A 61 -10.20 -1.71 -4.84
CA ALA A 61 -9.45 -2.66 -5.67
C ALA A 61 -8.39 -3.43 -4.88
N LEU A 62 -7.77 -2.79 -3.89
CA LEU A 62 -6.84 -3.42 -2.94
C LEU A 62 -7.51 -4.39 -1.97
N GLY A 63 -8.82 -4.24 -1.73
CA GLY A 63 -9.65 -5.20 -1.01
C GLY A 63 -9.57 -5.12 0.52
N ILE A 64 -8.66 -4.31 1.06
CA ILE A 64 -8.48 -4.08 2.51
C ILE A 64 -8.60 -2.60 2.89
N GLY A 65 -8.99 -1.73 1.94
CA GLY A 65 -9.16 -0.30 2.16
C GLY A 65 -7.89 0.53 2.10
N GLY A 66 -6.86 0.04 1.40
CA GLY A 66 -5.59 0.75 1.20
C GLY A 66 -4.39 -0.17 1.03
N VAL A 67 -3.19 0.39 1.16
CA VAL A 67 -1.94 -0.39 1.12
C VAL A 67 -1.67 -1.05 2.47
N PRO A 68 -1.29 -2.35 2.50
CA PRO A 68 -1.11 -3.10 3.74
C PRO A 68 0.09 -2.61 4.55
N LYS A 69 -0.09 -2.35 5.85
CA LYS A 69 1.00 -2.08 6.78
C LYS A 69 1.91 -3.30 6.96
N GLY A 70 3.18 -3.06 7.28
CA GLY A 70 4.17 -4.11 7.44
C GLY A 70 4.55 -4.82 6.15
N ARG A 71 4.40 -4.15 4.98
CA ARG A 71 4.61 -4.75 3.65
C ARG A 71 5.37 -3.83 2.71
N ILE A 72 6.00 -4.47 1.72
CA ILE A 72 6.65 -3.81 0.59
C ILE A 72 5.63 -3.68 -0.53
N ILE A 73 5.51 -2.47 -1.08
CA ILE A 73 4.66 -2.11 -2.20
C ILE A 73 5.54 -1.66 -3.35
N GLU A 74 5.25 -2.08 -4.57
CA GLU A 74 5.87 -1.54 -5.77
C GLU A 74 4.82 -0.79 -6.60
N ILE A 75 5.09 0.50 -6.86
CA ILE A 75 4.29 1.34 -7.76
C ILE A 75 5.13 1.57 -9.01
N TYR A 76 4.68 1.10 -10.16
CA TYR A 76 5.45 1.21 -11.39
C TYR A 76 4.57 1.61 -12.58
N GLY A 77 5.20 2.13 -13.61
CA GLY A 77 4.52 2.56 -14.84
C GLY A 77 5.40 3.48 -15.68
N PRO A 78 4.88 3.94 -16.83
CA PRO A 78 5.56 4.92 -17.67
C PRO A 78 5.86 6.22 -16.95
N GLU A 79 6.71 7.04 -17.53
CA GLU A 79 6.94 8.41 -17.07
C GLU A 79 5.65 9.22 -17.09
N SER A 80 5.50 10.16 -16.15
CA SER A 80 4.34 11.05 -16.03
C SER A 80 2.99 10.32 -15.90
N SER A 81 2.98 9.08 -15.42
CA SER A 81 1.74 8.31 -15.20
C SER A 81 1.06 8.57 -13.86
N GLY A 82 1.68 9.35 -12.94
CA GLY A 82 1.13 9.67 -11.61
C GLY A 82 1.64 8.78 -10.47
N LYS A 83 2.78 8.09 -10.64
CA LYS A 83 3.38 7.22 -9.61
C LYS A 83 3.72 7.98 -8.33
N THR A 84 4.51 9.05 -8.44
CA THR A 84 4.91 9.91 -7.32
C THR A 84 3.69 10.59 -6.69
N THR A 85 2.74 11.06 -7.51
CA THR A 85 1.46 11.61 -7.03
C THR A 85 0.72 10.62 -6.13
N LEU A 86 0.57 9.37 -6.58
CA LEU A 86 -0.09 8.33 -5.79
C LEU A 86 0.66 8.02 -4.49
N ALA A 87 2.00 7.94 -4.55
CA ALA A 87 2.82 7.71 -3.36
C ALA A 87 2.70 8.85 -2.35
N LEU A 88 2.72 10.12 -2.78
CA LEU A 88 2.53 11.29 -1.93
C LEU A 88 1.13 11.31 -1.29
N HIS A 89 0.07 10.94 -2.02
CA HIS A 89 -1.26 10.80 -1.43
C HIS A 89 -1.29 9.74 -0.31
N ILE A 90 -0.59 8.60 -0.49
CA ILE A 90 -0.49 7.57 0.56
C ILE A 90 0.21 8.13 1.79
N LEU A 91 1.29 8.93 1.62
CA LEU A 91 1.95 9.60 2.75
C LEU A 91 1.03 10.61 3.45
N ALA A 92 0.31 11.44 2.67
CA ALA A 92 -0.66 12.37 3.23
C ALA A 92 -1.76 11.66 4.04
N GLU A 93 -2.27 10.53 3.55
CA GLU A 93 -3.26 9.72 4.28
C GLU A 93 -2.67 9.06 5.54
N ALA A 94 -1.38 8.71 5.56
CA ALA A 94 -0.69 8.25 6.75
C ALA A 94 -0.57 9.36 7.80
N GLN A 95 -0.15 10.58 7.41
CA GLN A 95 -0.02 11.74 8.29
C GLN A 95 -1.37 12.18 8.88
N LYS A 96 -2.46 12.18 8.09
CA LYS A 96 -3.83 12.47 8.60
C LYS A 96 -4.27 11.53 9.72
N ARG A 97 -3.63 10.37 9.84
CA ARG A 97 -3.88 9.38 10.90
C ARG A 97 -2.87 9.46 12.04
N GLY A 98 -2.06 10.52 12.05
CA GLY A 98 -1.02 10.74 13.06
C GLY A 98 0.24 9.90 12.86
N GLY A 99 0.45 9.35 11.64
CA GLY A 99 1.63 8.55 11.30
C GLY A 99 2.81 9.40 10.88
N GLU A 100 4.02 8.97 11.25
CA GLU A 100 5.28 9.54 10.80
C GLU A 100 5.65 8.98 9.42
N VAL A 101 6.11 9.83 8.51
CA VAL A 101 6.40 9.46 7.13
C VAL A 101 7.73 9.98 6.63
N ALA A 102 8.33 9.24 5.70
CA ALA A 102 9.61 9.61 5.11
C ALA A 102 9.58 9.46 3.58
N PHE A 103 10.35 10.32 2.91
CA PHE A 103 10.57 10.30 1.47
C PHE A 103 12.07 10.26 1.16
N VAL A 104 12.53 9.18 0.56
CA VAL A 104 13.91 9.00 0.08
C VAL A 104 13.93 9.36 -1.40
N ASP A 105 14.36 10.58 -1.67
CA ASP A 105 14.37 11.20 -3.01
C ASP A 105 15.71 10.94 -3.72
N ALA A 106 15.82 9.78 -4.35
CA ALA A 106 17.02 9.43 -5.13
C ALA A 106 17.06 10.08 -6.53
N GLU A 107 15.94 10.64 -7.01
CA GLU A 107 15.87 11.39 -8.26
C GLU A 107 16.17 12.89 -8.05
N HIS A 108 16.21 13.38 -6.80
CA HIS A 108 16.36 14.81 -6.45
C HIS A 108 15.29 15.70 -7.11
N ALA A 109 14.06 15.21 -7.20
CA ALA A 109 12.98 15.81 -7.97
C ALA A 109 11.71 16.10 -7.15
N LEU A 110 11.75 15.93 -5.82
CA LEU A 110 10.61 16.22 -4.96
C LEU A 110 10.34 17.73 -4.93
N ASP A 111 9.14 18.11 -5.38
CA ASP A 111 8.63 19.48 -5.27
C ASP A 111 7.81 19.62 -3.98
N PRO A 112 8.26 20.41 -2.98
CA PRO A 112 7.54 20.60 -1.73
C PRO A 112 6.22 21.34 -1.91
N VAL A 113 6.12 22.25 -2.90
CA VAL A 113 4.87 22.98 -3.19
C VAL A 113 3.82 22.00 -3.72
N TYR A 114 4.21 21.12 -4.61
CA TYR A 114 3.33 20.09 -5.12
C TYR A 114 2.94 19.08 -4.01
N ALA A 115 3.88 18.64 -3.20
CA ALA A 115 3.59 17.74 -2.07
C ALA A 115 2.57 18.35 -1.09
N ALA A 116 2.73 19.63 -0.73
CA ALA A 116 1.78 20.36 0.11
C ALA A 116 0.39 20.47 -0.54
N ALA A 117 0.32 20.71 -1.86
CA ALA A 117 -0.93 20.76 -2.59
C ALA A 117 -1.68 19.41 -2.61
N LEU A 118 -0.97 18.29 -2.48
CA LEU A 118 -1.53 16.95 -2.35
C LEU A 118 -1.98 16.62 -0.90
N GLY A 119 -1.75 17.53 0.04
CA GLY A 119 -2.13 17.39 1.44
C GLY A 119 -1.06 16.74 2.33
N VAL A 120 0.19 16.68 1.85
CA VAL A 120 1.33 16.28 2.67
C VAL A 120 1.68 17.43 3.61
N ASP A 121 1.79 17.15 4.90
CA ASP A 121 2.38 18.05 5.88
C ASP A 121 3.90 18.05 5.67
N ILE A 122 4.39 19.08 4.94
CA ILE A 122 5.80 19.19 4.56
C ILE A 122 6.72 19.53 5.75
N ASP A 123 6.18 20.18 6.79
CA ASP A 123 6.95 20.53 7.97
C ASP A 123 7.31 19.30 8.81
N ASN A 124 6.49 18.25 8.71
CA ASN A 124 6.67 16.95 9.38
C ASN A 124 7.07 15.82 8.43
N LEU A 125 7.40 16.11 7.17
CA LEU A 125 7.90 15.10 6.23
C LEU A 125 9.40 14.93 6.36
N LEU A 126 9.87 13.73 6.72
CA LEU A 126 11.29 13.39 6.71
C LEU A 126 11.76 13.20 5.26
N VAL A 127 12.71 14.01 4.80
CA VAL A 127 13.26 13.90 3.43
C VAL A 127 14.73 13.55 3.49
N SER A 128 15.16 12.61 2.64
CA SER A 128 16.56 12.26 2.43
C SER A 128 16.87 12.25 0.95
N GLN A 129 18.02 12.84 0.56
CA GLN A 129 18.51 12.87 -0.81
C GLN A 129 19.88 12.18 -0.88
N PRO A 130 19.91 10.84 -1.00
CA PRO A 130 21.15 10.07 -0.98
C PRO A 130 21.89 10.13 -2.30
N ASP A 131 23.24 10.09 -2.24
CA ASP A 131 24.10 10.11 -3.42
C ASP A 131 24.25 8.73 -4.09
N THR A 132 24.03 7.65 -3.33
CA THR A 132 24.20 6.27 -3.81
C THR A 132 23.03 5.38 -3.45
N GLY A 133 22.83 4.30 -4.22
CA GLY A 133 21.79 3.30 -3.94
C GLY A 133 21.99 2.60 -2.60
N GLU A 134 23.24 2.33 -2.19
CA GLU A 134 23.57 1.77 -0.88
C GLU A 134 23.11 2.70 0.24
N GLN A 135 23.43 3.99 0.15
CA GLN A 135 23.05 5.01 1.13
C GLN A 135 21.52 5.13 1.24
N ALA A 136 20.80 5.18 0.12
CA ALA A 136 19.35 5.23 0.08
C ALA A 136 18.72 4.05 0.82
N LEU A 137 19.21 2.84 0.57
CA LEU A 137 18.68 1.61 1.17
C LEU A 137 19.08 1.44 2.63
N GLU A 138 20.25 1.92 3.04
CA GLU A 138 20.68 1.95 4.45
C GLU A 138 19.86 2.96 5.27
N ILE A 139 19.59 4.15 4.74
CA ILE A 139 18.71 5.15 5.35
C ILE A 139 17.29 4.56 5.50
N THR A 140 16.77 3.94 4.44
CA THR A 140 15.47 3.25 4.49
C THR A 140 15.45 2.16 5.59
N ASP A 141 16.50 1.33 5.69
CA ASP A 141 16.62 0.30 6.73
C ASP A 141 16.65 0.90 8.14
N ALA A 142 17.39 2.00 8.33
CA ALA A 142 17.48 2.69 9.61
C ALA A 142 16.12 3.28 10.04
N LEU A 143 15.41 3.96 9.12
CA LEU A 143 14.08 4.50 9.37
C LEU A 143 13.07 3.40 9.74
N VAL A 144 13.01 2.34 8.95
CA VAL A 144 12.12 1.20 9.22
C VAL A 144 12.46 0.52 10.55
N ARG A 145 13.75 0.35 10.84
CA ARG A 145 14.22 -0.31 12.07
C ARG A 145 13.93 0.48 13.33
N SER A 146 13.80 1.79 13.23
CA SER A 146 13.42 2.64 14.37
C SER A 146 12.07 2.26 14.96
N GLY A 147 11.16 1.69 14.12
CA GLY A 147 9.79 1.38 14.51
C GLY A 147 8.89 2.60 14.73
N ALA A 148 9.41 3.80 14.45
CA ALA A 148 8.68 5.06 14.63
C ALA A 148 8.04 5.58 13.33
N VAL A 149 8.41 5.03 12.16
CA VAL A 149 7.94 5.49 10.84
C VAL A 149 6.87 4.54 10.30
N ASP A 150 5.71 5.07 9.94
CA ASP A 150 4.58 4.30 9.40
C ASP A 150 4.69 4.04 7.91
N ALA A 151 5.25 4.98 7.15
CA ALA A 151 5.44 4.82 5.71
C ALA A 151 6.73 5.47 5.21
N VAL A 152 7.43 4.77 4.33
CA VAL A 152 8.63 5.26 3.62
C VAL A 152 8.42 5.09 2.13
N VAL A 153 8.63 6.16 1.36
CA VAL A 153 8.69 6.13 -0.11
C VAL A 153 10.14 6.20 -0.55
N VAL A 154 10.52 5.38 -1.52
CA VAL A 154 11.81 5.45 -2.23
C VAL A 154 11.54 5.76 -3.70
N ASP A 155 11.89 6.95 -4.14
CA ASP A 155 11.66 7.45 -5.50
C ASP A 155 12.98 7.77 -6.19
N SER A 156 13.44 7.03 -7.16
CA SER A 156 12.91 5.77 -7.65
C SER A 156 13.99 4.69 -7.67
N VAL A 157 13.58 3.42 -7.80
CA VAL A 157 14.53 2.30 -7.95
C VAL A 157 15.49 2.50 -9.13
N ALA A 158 15.03 3.16 -10.19
CA ALA A 158 15.86 3.45 -11.36
C ALA A 158 17.06 4.36 -11.03
N ALA A 159 16.93 5.23 -10.03
CA ALA A 159 17.96 6.16 -9.58
C ALA A 159 18.89 5.57 -8.49
N LEU A 160 18.61 4.36 -7.99
CA LEU A 160 19.48 3.69 -7.01
C LEU A 160 20.75 3.15 -7.70
N VAL A 161 21.67 4.05 -8.01
CA VAL A 161 22.93 3.71 -8.66
C VAL A 161 23.90 3.16 -7.61
N PRO A 162 24.49 1.97 -7.81
CA PRO A 162 25.50 1.43 -6.92
C PRO A 162 26.74 2.33 -6.84
N LYS A 163 27.31 2.47 -5.63
CA LYS A 163 28.51 3.30 -5.40
C LYS A 163 29.65 2.96 -6.37
N GLN A 164 29.87 1.67 -6.61
CA GLN A 164 30.92 1.21 -7.53
C GLN A 164 30.70 1.70 -8.97
N GLU A 165 29.46 1.89 -9.39
CA GLU A 165 29.12 2.41 -10.72
C GLU A 165 29.37 3.92 -10.79
N ILE A 166 29.12 4.65 -9.68
CA ILE A 166 29.39 6.11 -9.58
C ILE A 166 30.89 6.39 -9.57
N GLU A 167 31.67 5.55 -8.89
CA GLU A 167 33.13 5.70 -8.78
C GLU A 167 33.90 5.17 -10.02
N GLY A 168 33.21 4.46 -10.93
CA GLY A 168 33.79 3.93 -12.16
C GLY A 168 33.98 4.99 -13.23
N GLU A 169 34.72 4.63 -14.30
CA GLU A 169 34.95 5.52 -15.46
C GLU A 169 33.78 5.46 -16.44
N MET A 170 33.59 6.56 -17.19
CA MET A 170 32.55 6.59 -18.23
C MET A 170 32.89 5.55 -19.33
N GLY A 171 31.97 4.58 -19.52
CA GLY A 171 32.15 3.47 -20.47
C GLY A 171 32.33 2.12 -19.79
N ASP A 172 32.57 2.08 -18.48
CA ASP A 172 32.63 0.84 -17.73
C ASP A 172 31.28 0.11 -17.75
N THR A 173 31.31 -1.21 -17.74
CA THR A 173 30.11 -2.03 -17.74
C THR A 173 29.89 -2.67 -16.38
N PHE A 174 28.80 -2.29 -15.71
CA PHE A 174 28.42 -2.75 -14.36
C PHE A 174 27.16 -3.64 -14.38
N VAL A 175 27.20 -4.71 -15.17
CA VAL A 175 26.03 -5.58 -15.38
C VAL A 175 25.58 -6.22 -14.07
N GLY A 176 24.30 -5.96 -13.69
CA GLY A 176 23.64 -6.63 -12.59
C GLY A 176 23.97 -6.14 -11.19
N LEU A 177 24.81 -5.11 -11.01
CA LEU A 177 25.13 -4.56 -9.68
C LEU A 177 23.88 -4.05 -8.98
N GLN A 178 23.07 -3.23 -9.64
CA GLN A 178 21.81 -2.73 -9.07
C GLN A 178 20.87 -3.87 -8.67
N ALA A 179 20.75 -4.93 -9.48
CA ALA A 179 19.91 -6.07 -9.15
C ALA A 179 20.43 -6.86 -7.92
N ARG A 180 21.75 -6.95 -7.74
CA ARG A 180 22.38 -7.54 -6.55
C ARG A 180 22.11 -6.70 -5.31
N LEU A 181 22.31 -5.38 -5.40
CA LEU A 181 22.04 -4.42 -4.34
C LEU A 181 20.59 -4.52 -3.89
N MET A 182 19.64 -4.45 -4.81
CA MET A 182 18.21 -4.60 -4.50
C MET A 182 17.88 -5.95 -3.86
N SER A 183 18.45 -7.05 -4.35
CA SER A 183 18.22 -8.37 -3.78
C SER A 183 18.74 -8.49 -2.35
N GLN A 184 19.88 -7.91 -2.05
CA GLN A 184 20.49 -7.88 -0.72
C GLN A 184 19.65 -7.03 0.25
N ALA A 185 19.30 -5.81 -0.16
CA ALA A 185 18.54 -4.88 0.65
C ALA A 185 17.14 -5.42 0.97
N LEU A 186 16.39 -5.91 -0.02
CA LEU A 186 15.04 -6.41 0.18
C LEU A 186 15.02 -7.66 1.08
N ARG A 187 16.04 -8.51 1.03
CA ARG A 187 16.18 -9.65 1.94
C ARG A 187 16.32 -9.20 3.39
N LYS A 188 17.07 -8.12 3.62
CA LYS A 188 17.29 -7.52 4.94
C LYS A 188 16.03 -6.79 5.42
N LEU A 189 15.44 -5.94 4.58
CA LEU A 189 14.29 -5.10 4.89
C LEU A 189 13.01 -5.89 5.18
N ALA A 190 12.74 -6.96 4.42
CA ALA A 190 11.45 -7.67 4.48
C ALA A 190 11.11 -8.18 5.89
N GLY A 191 12.10 -8.68 6.64
CA GLY A 191 11.91 -9.15 8.01
C GLY A 191 11.66 -8.02 9.01
N THR A 192 12.32 -6.88 8.82
CA THR A 192 12.17 -5.70 9.68
C THR A 192 10.84 -5.01 9.45
N ILE A 193 10.49 -4.77 8.18
CA ILE A 193 9.21 -4.17 7.76
C ILE A 193 8.01 -4.89 8.37
N ALA A 194 8.02 -6.24 8.33
CA ALA A 194 6.93 -7.03 8.90
C ALA A 194 6.81 -6.92 10.43
N LYS A 195 7.91 -6.61 11.13
CA LYS A 195 7.94 -6.46 12.61
C LYS A 195 7.56 -5.06 13.06
N THR A 196 7.96 -4.03 12.32
CA THR A 196 7.74 -2.63 12.65
C THR A 196 6.42 -2.09 12.13
N ASN A 197 5.66 -2.89 11.38
CA ASN A 197 4.39 -2.51 10.78
C ASN A 197 4.48 -1.30 9.80
N CYS A 198 5.70 -0.96 9.35
CA CYS A 198 5.96 0.11 8.40
C CYS A 198 5.57 -0.31 6.98
N VAL A 199 5.03 0.60 6.18
CA VAL A 199 4.84 0.43 4.73
C VAL A 199 6.07 0.96 4.00
N VAL A 200 6.69 0.16 3.14
CA VAL A 200 7.76 0.67 2.27
C VAL A 200 7.31 0.60 0.82
N ILE A 201 7.26 1.77 0.18
CA ILE A 201 6.82 1.96 -1.20
C ILE A 201 8.03 2.22 -2.07
N PHE A 202 8.28 1.34 -3.02
CA PHE A 202 9.28 1.56 -4.07
C PHE A 202 8.58 2.02 -5.34
N ILE A 203 8.93 3.22 -5.80
CA ILE A 203 8.53 3.71 -7.13
C ILE A 203 9.51 3.16 -8.15
N ASN A 204 9.00 2.64 -9.28
CA ASN A 204 9.83 2.02 -10.29
C ASN A 204 9.43 2.48 -11.70
N GLN A 205 10.41 2.48 -12.59
CA GLN A 205 10.23 2.84 -13.99
C GLN A 205 10.16 1.59 -14.85
N LEU A 206 9.45 1.69 -15.98
CA LEU A 206 9.44 0.66 -17.01
C LEU A 206 10.59 0.84 -17.98
N ARG A 207 11.15 -0.27 -18.41
CA ARG A 207 12.16 -0.37 -19.47
C ARG A 207 11.69 -1.42 -20.47
N MET A 208 12.11 -1.26 -21.72
CA MET A 208 11.82 -2.23 -22.77
C MET A 208 12.97 -3.21 -22.90
N LYS A 209 12.69 -4.51 -22.86
CA LYS A 209 13.69 -5.53 -23.17
C LYS A 209 13.93 -5.58 -24.66
N ILE A 210 15.21 -5.45 -25.05
CA ILE A 210 15.62 -5.56 -26.44
C ILE A 210 15.54 -7.04 -26.88
N GLY A 211 15.02 -7.29 -28.09
CA GLY A 211 14.99 -8.63 -28.70
C GLY A 211 13.83 -9.53 -28.28
N VAL A 212 12.84 -9.03 -27.55
CA VAL A 212 11.62 -9.79 -27.23
C VAL A 212 10.63 -9.67 -28.40
N MET A 213 10.55 -10.70 -29.24
CA MET A 213 9.62 -10.74 -30.40
C MET A 213 8.20 -11.19 -30.01
N TYR A 214 8.05 -11.95 -28.92
CA TYR A 214 6.77 -12.47 -28.43
C TYR A 214 6.62 -12.24 -26.92
N GLY A 215 5.39 -11.93 -26.47
CA GLY A 215 5.09 -11.63 -25.07
C GLY A 215 5.27 -10.16 -24.71
N ASN A 216 5.25 -9.84 -23.40
CA ASN A 216 5.38 -8.46 -22.92
C ASN A 216 6.87 -8.08 -22.80
N PRO A 217 7.37 -7.12 -23.58
CA PRO A 217 8.74 -6.65 -23.51
C PRO A 217 9.00 -5.74 -22.30
N GLU A 218 7.96 -5.22 -21.63
CA GLU A 218 8.10 -4.31 -20.51
C GLU A 218 8.69 -5.02 -19.27
N THR A 219 9.64 -4.38 -18.64
CA THR A 219 10.21 -4.82 -17.36
C THR A 219 10.54 -3.64 -16.48
N THR A 220 10.54 -3.85 -15.15
CA THR A 220 10.95 -2.85 -14.18
C THR A 220 12.46 -2.90 -13.95
N THR A 221 13.06 -1.78 -13.50
CA THR A 221 14.49 -1.70 -13.13
C THR A 221 14.80 -2.42 -11.82
N GLY A 222 16.06 -2.60 -11.47
CA GLY A 222 16.48 -3.24 -10.22
C GLY A 222 16.31 -4.77 -10.19
N GLY A 223 16.13 -5.41 -11.36
CA GLY A 223 16.03 -6.87 -11.49
C GLY A 223 14.67 -7.44 -11.05
N ASN A 224 14.68 -8.70 -10.58
CA ASN A 224 13.44 -9.40 -10.24
C ASN A 224 13.10 -9.38 -8.74
N ALA A 225 13.95 -8.84 -7.87
CA ALA A 225 13.80 -8.94 -6.43
C ALA A 225 12.48 -8.33 -5.94
N LEU A 226 12.12 -7.12 -6.37
CA LEU A 226 10.85 -6.49 -6.01
C LEU A 226 9.63 -7.30 -6.44
N LYS A 227 9.68 -7.98 -7.59
CA LYS A 227 8.57 -8.84 -8.04
C LYS A 227 8.26 -9.96 -7.05
N PHE A 228 9.27 -10.46 -6.33
CA PHE A 228 9.10 -11.50 -5.31
C PHE A 228 8.77 -10.92 -3.93
N TYR A 229 9.51 -9.91 -3.48
CA TYR A 229 9.40 -9.36 -2.13
C TYR A 229 8.16 -8.48 -1.92
N SER A 230 7.71 -7.74 -2.93
CA SER A 230 6.49 -6.93 -2.81
C SER A 230 5.27 -7.79 -2.51
N SER A 231 4.42 -7.29 -1.61
CA SER A 231 3.12 -7.88 -1.32
C SER A 231 2.04 -7.36 -2.27
N VAL A 232 2.18 -6.11 -2.70
CA VAL A 232 1.31 -5.45 -3.67
C VAL A 232 2.16 -4.85 -4.78
N ARG A 233 1.71 -4.95 -6.03
CA ARG A 233 2.30 -4.30 -7.19
C ARG A 233 1.22 -3.58 -7.97
N LEU A 234 1.42 -2.28 -8.20
CA LEU A 234 0.49 -1.39 -8.87
C LEU A 234 1.09 -0.92 -10.20
N ASP A 235 0.43 -1.26 -11.30
CA ASP A 235 0.75 -0.75 -12.65
C ASP A 235 -0.08 0.51 -12.90
N VAL A 236 0.58 1.66 -12.95
CA VAL A 236 -0.04 2.98 -13.07
C VAL A 236 0.11 3.49 -14.49
N ARG A 237 -1.01 3.73 -15.18
CA ARG A 237 -1.01 4.15 -16.58
C ARG A 237 -1.97 5.29 -16.83
N ARG A 238 -1.52 6.30 -17.56
CA ARG A 238 -2.37 7.33 -18.12
C ARG A 238 -3.24 6.73 -19.23
N VAL A 239 -4.54 7.00 -19.18
CA VAL A 239 -5.52 6.54 -20.18
C VAL A 239 -5.91 7.66 -21.12
N GLU A 240 -6.26 8.83 -20.55
CA GLU A 240 -6.82 9.94 -21.29
C GLU A 240 -6.40 11.27 -20.66
N SER A 241 -6.35 12.34 -21.47
CA SER A 241 -6.12 13.70 -20.96
C SER A 241 -7.44 14.38 -20.69
N ILE A 242 -7.56 15.01 -19.55
CA ILE A 242 -8.70 15.86 -19.17
C ILE A 242 -8.44 17.26 -19.71
N LYS A 243 -9.39 17.80 -20.45
CA LYS A 243 -9.29 19.14 -21.07
C LYS A 243 -10.43 20.03 -20.59
N GLU A 244 -10.09 21.26 -20.26
CA GLU A 244 -11.03 22.33 -19.95
C GLU A 244 -10.68 23.58 -20.77
N GLY A 245 -11.64 24.11 -21.51
CA GLY A 245 -11.41 25.28 -22.37
C GLY A 245 -10.31 25.09 -23.42
N GLY A 246 -10.05 23.84 -23.86
CA GLY A 246 -8.97 23.53 -24.81
C GLY A 246 -7.61 23.22 -24.15
N ASN A 247 -7.42 23.55 -22.89
CA ASN A 247 -6.19 23.27 -22.13
C ASN A 247 -6.24 21.90 -21.46
N VAL A 248 -5.10 21.21 -21.38
CA VAL A 248 -4.99 19.96 -20.62
C VAL A 248 -4.79 20.32 -19.15
N VAL A 249 -5.77 19.96 -18.31
CA VAL A 249 -5.80 20.28 -16.87
C VAL A 249 -5.52 19.06 -15.98
N GLY A 250 -5.53 17.86 -16.55
CA GLY A 250 -5.30 16.64 -15.80
C GLY A 250 -5.26 15.40 -16.69
N ASN A 251 -5.19 14.27 -16.05
CA ASN A 251 -5.19 12.95 -16.70
C ASN A 251 -6.16 12.00 -16.01
N LYS A 252 -6.86 11.20 -16.79
CA LYS A 252 -7.51 9.99 -16.31
C LYS A 252 -6.46 8.89 -16.22
N THR A 253 -6.29 8.34 -15.03
CA THR A 253 -5.25 7.37 -14.70
C THR A 253 -5.89 6.05 -14.31
N ARG A 254 -5.40 4.95 -14.87
CA ARG A 254 -5.76 3.60 -14.50
C ARG A 254 -4.65 2.99 -13.66
N VAL A 255 -5.02 2.40 -12.54
CA VAL A 255 -4.13 1.61 -11.67
C VAL A 255 -4.61 0.18 -11.64
N LYS A 256 -3.76 -0.73 -12.10
CA LYS A 256 -4.02 -2.18 -12.06
C LYS A 256 -3.26 -2.83 -10.93
N VAL A 257 -3.96 -3.56 -10.08
CA VAL A 257 -3.38 -4.36 -8.99
C VAL A 257 -2.86 -5.68 -9.58
N VAL A 258 -1.61 -5.69 -10.06
CA VAL A 258 -1.03 -6.84 -10.78
C VAL A 258 -0.67 -7.98 -9.83
N LYS A 259 -0.32 -7.65 -8.59
CA LYS A 259 -0.03 -8.61 -7.52
C LYS A 259 -0.64 -8.12 -6.21
N ASN A 260 -1.26 -9.03 -5.50
CA ASN A 260 -1.80 -8.76 -4.16
C ASN A 260 -1.73 -10.04 -3.31
N LYS A 261 -1.07 -9.96 -2.15
CA LYS A 261 -0.96 -11.08 -1.20
C LYS A 261 -1.98 -11.01 -0.05
N VAL A 262 -2.79 -9.93 0.00
CA VAL A 262 -3.75 -9.69 1.09
C VAL A 262 -5.21 -9.72 0.62
N ALA A 263 -5.44 -9.72 -0.71
CA ALA A 263 -6.75 -9.84 -1.33
C ALA A 263 -6.60 -10.38 -2.77
N PRO A 264 -7.69 -10.74 -3.48
CA PRO A 264 -7.62 -11.16 -4.88
C PRO A 264 -7.00 -10.09 -5.78
N PRO A 265 -5.99 -10.45 -6.59
CA PRO A 265 -5.33 -9.52 -7.51
C PRO A 265 -6.14 -9.25 -8.78
N PHE A 266 -5.56 -8.47 -9.70
CA PHE A 266 -6.03 -8.14 -11.05
C PHE A 266 -7.24 -7.21 -11.13
N ARG A 267 -7.62 -6.59 -10.01
CA ARG A 267 -8.61 -5.52 -10.01
C ARG A 267 -7.99 -4.23 -10.52
N GLU A 268 -8.82 -3.35 -11.04
CA GLU A 268 -8.41 -2.07 -11.60
C GLU A 268 -9.21 -0.94 -10.94
N ALA A 269 -8.56 0.20 -10.77
CA ALA A 269 -9.18 1.45 -10.39
C ALA A 269 -8.87 2.49 -11.46
N VAL A 270 -9.83 3.37 -11.74
CA VAL A 270 -9.65 4.49 -12.66
C VAL A 270 -10.13 5.74 -11.96
N PHE A 271 -9.27 6.76 -11.92
CA PHE A 271 -9.56 8.04 -11.29
C PHE A 271 -8.86 9.18 -12.05
N GLU A 272 -9.27 10.40 -11.74
CA GLU A 272 -8.69 11.62 -12.31
C GLU A 272 -7.55 12.13 -11.43
N ILE A 273 -6.43 12.49 -12.07
CA ILE A 273 -5.34 13.28 -11.45
C ILE A 273 -5.34 14.64 -12.09
N MET A 274 -5.68 15.67 -11.30
CA MET A 274 -5.67 17.07 -11.73
C MET A 274 -4.28 17.67 -11.48
N TYR A 275 -3.76 18.43 -12.44
CA TYR A 275 -2.45 19.05 -12.31
C TYR A 275 -2.44 20.08 -11.18
N GLY A 276 -1.44 20.04 -10.32
CA GLY A 276 -1.31 20.88 -9.14
C GLY A 276 -2.26 20.54 -7.97
N GLN A 277 -3.21 19.60 -8.14
CA GLN A 277 -4.20 19.25 -7.11
C GLN A 277 -4.20 17.75 -6.74
N GLY A 278 -3.64 16.87 -7.62
CA GLY A 278 -3.58 15.44 -7.38
C GLY A 278 -4.86 14.70 -7.70
N ILE A 279 -5.15 13.65 -6.96
CA ILE A 279 -6.32 12.78 -7.17
C ILE A 279 -7.62 13.56 -6.88
N SER A 280 -8.53 13.60 -7.87
CA SER A 280 -9.80 14.30 -7.77
C SER A 280 -10.79 13.53 -6.88
N LYS A 281 -10.72 13.79 -5.57
CA LYS A 281 -11.61 13.14 -4.59
C LYS A 281 -13.09 13.28 -4.98
N TRP A 282 -13.52 14.47 -5.33
CA TRP A 282 -14.92 14.73 -5.65
C TRP A 282 -15.37 14.12 -6.97
N GLY A 283 -14.47 14.07 -7.97
CA GLY A 283 -14.75 13.38 -9.24
C GLY A 283 -15.00 11.90 -9.03
N GLU A 284 -14.13 11.28 -8.27
CA GLU A 284 -14.24 9.85 -7.95
C GLU A 284 -15.49 9.56 -7.10
N LEU A 285 -15.81 10.42 -6.13
CA LEU A 285 -17.00 10.26 -5.30
C LEU A 285 -18.29 10.30 -6.14
N VAL A 286 -18.39 11.24 -7.11
CA VAL A 286 -19.53 11.31 -8.04
C VAL A 286 -19.66 10.01 -8.84
N ASP A 287 -18.56 9.54 -9.43
CA ASP A 287 -18.56 8.34 -10.26
C ASP A 287 -18.96 7.09 -9.45
N LEU A 288 -18.42 6.95 -8.25
CA LEU A 288 -18.74 5.82 -7.36
C LEU A 288 -20.17 5.87 -6.84
N ALA A 289 -20.64 7.06 -6.45
CA ALA A 289 -22.01 7.26 -5.98
C ALA A 289 -23.04 6.91 -7.07
N VAL A 290 -22.74 7.23 -8.34
CA VAL A 290 -23.58 6.83 -9.49
C VAL A 290 -23.52 5.32 -9.70
N GLN A 291 -22.35 4.70 -9.66
CA GLN A 291 -22.19 3.24 -9.83
C GLN A 291 -22.92 2.43 -8.74
N MET A 292 -23.12 3.03 -7.57
CA MET A 292 -23.79 2.38 -6.42
C MET A 292 -25.25 2.79 -6.26
N ASP A 293 -25.82 3.54 -7.23
CA ASP A 293 -27.18 4.07 -7.20
C ASP A 293 -27.49 4.98 -6.01
N ILE A 294 -26.47 5.53 -5.33
CA ILE A 294 -26.60 6.54 -4.27
C ILE A 294 -27.01 7.88 -4.89
N VAL A 295 -26.40 8.19 -6.04
CA VAL A 295 -26.75 9.33 -6.90
C VAL A 295 -27.30 8.78 -8.21
N GLN A 296 -28.53 9.19 -8.57
CA GLN A 296 -29.17 8.81 -9.83
C GLN A 296 -28.71 9.73 -10.95
N LYS A 297 -28.38 9.15 -12.10
CA LYS A 297 -28.03 9.88 -13.33
C LYS A 297 -29.07 9.65 -14.40
N SER A 298 -29.74 10.72 -14.86
CA SER A 298 -30.67 10.71 -15.97
C SER A 298 -30.24 11.69 -17.05
N GLY A 299 -29.66 11.18 -18.13
CA GLY A 299 -29.02 12.03 -19.15
C GLY A 299 -27.87 12.83 -18.57
N SER A 300 -27.96 14.17 -18.64
CA SER A 300 -26.99 15.10 -18.05
C SER A 300 -27.31 15.49 -16.59
N TRP A 301 -28.48 15.11 -16.07
CA TRP A 301 -28.94 15.48 -14.74
C TRP A 301 -28.54 14.42 -13.69
N PHE A 302 -28.17 14.92 -12.52
CA PHE A 302 -27.87 14.12 -11.34
C PHE A 302 -28.85 14.47 -10.23
N SER A 303 -29.37 13.47 -9.52
CA SER A 303 -30.28 13.64 -8.39
C SER A 303 -29.94 12.71 -7.23
N MET A 304 -30.31 13.12 -6.04
CA MET A 304 -30.19 12.35 -4.80
C MET A 304 -31.57 12.30 -4.14
N GLY A 305 -32.20 11.13 -4.16
CA GLY A 305 -33.64 11.03 -3.89
C GLY A 305 -34.44 11.87 -4.90
N ASP A 306 -35.30 12.76 -4.40
CA ASP A 306 -36.16 13.64 -5.21
C ASP A 306 -35.48 14.97 -5.58
N GLU A 307 -34.28 15.25 -5.03
CA GLU A 307 -33.59 16.53 -5.21
C GLU A 307 -32.59 16.46 -6.39
N ARG A 308 -32.64 17.46 -7.29
CA ARG A 308 -31.62 17.62 -8.36
C ARG A 308 -30.41 18.33 -7.81
N ILE A 309 -29.25 17.69 -7.86
CA ILE A 309 -27.99 18.21 -7.30
C ILE A 309 -27.05 18.83 -8.35
N GLY A 310 -27.34 18.66 -9.65
CA GLY A 310 -26.57 19.31 -10.69
C GLY A 310 -26.83 18.79 -12.10
N GLN A 311 -26.39 19.59 -13.10
CA GLN A 311 -26.35 19.20 -14.50
C GLN A 311 -24.90 19.06 -14.94
N GLY A 312 -24.49 17.83 -15.28
CA GLY A 312 -23.09 17.49 -15.57
C GLY A 312 -22.26 17.20 -14.32
N ALA A 313 -21.21 16.40 -14.47
CA ALA A 313 -20.37 15.95 -13.35
C ALA A 313 -19.69 17.12 -12.60
N ASN A 314 -19.28 18.17 -13.32
CA ASN A 314 -18.61 19.33 -12.70
C ASN A 314 -19.54 20.09 -11.74
N SER A 315 -20.82 20.29 -12.11
CA SER A 315 -21.78 20.92 -11.20
C SER A 315 -22.03 20.08 -9.93
N VAL A 316 -21.98 18.76 -10.04
CA VAL A 316 -22.12 17.86 -8.88
C VAL A 316 -20.87 17.90 -7.99
N LYS A 317 -19.67 17.99 -8.60
CA LYS A 317 -18.43 18.22 -7.84
C LYS A 317 -18.50 19.50 -7.03
N GLU A 318 -18.94 20.61 -7.65
CA GLU A 318 -19.15 21.90 -6.98
C GLU A 318 -20.21 21.81 -5.88
N TYR A 319 -21.29 21.08 -6.12
CA TYR A 319 -22.32 20.84 -5.10
C TYR A 319 -21.74 20.14 -3.87
N PHE A 320 -20.93 19.10 -4.04
CA PHE A 320 -20.28 18.42 -2.91
C PHE A 320 -19.24 19.29 -2.20
N ILE A 321 -18.50 20.12 -2.92
CA ILE A 321 -17.55 21.08 -2.33
C ILE A 321 -18.30 22.09 -1.43
N ASN A 322 -19.46 22.58 -1.89
CA ASN A 322 -20.25 23.57 -1.18
C ASN A 322 -21.14 22.98 -0.05
N ASN A 323 -21.31 21.64 -0.05
CA ASN A 323 -22.14 20.93 0.94
C ASN A 323 -21.34 19.75 1.55
N PRO A 324 -20.32 20.03 2.39
CA PRO A 324 -19.40 19.02 2.90
C PRO A 324 -20.10 17.93 3.74
N GLU A 325 -21.13 18.26 4.51
CA GLU A 325 -21.90 17.28 5.31
C GLU A 325 -22.59 16.23 4.43
N ILE A 326 -23.15 16.68 3.27
CA ILE A 326 -23.78 15.77 2.30
C ILE A 326 -22.69 14.91 1.65
N ALA A 327 -21.58 15.50 1.26
CA ALA A 327 -20.46 14.79 0.66
C ALA A 327 -19.88 13.73 1.59
N GLU A 328 -19.73 14.02 2.89
CA GLU A 328 -19.29 13.06 3.89
C GLU A 328 -20.28 11.92 4.07
N SER A 329 -21.60 12.23 4.08
CA SER A 329 -22.64 11.21 4.14
C SER A 329 -22.60 10.27 2.92
N VAL A 330 -22.45 10.85 1.72
CA VAL A 330 -22.32 10.07 0.48
C VAL A 330 -21.03 9.24 0.50
N GLU A 331 -19.90 9.81 0.94
CA GLU A 331 -18.65 9.08 1.07
C GLU A 331 -18.77 7.89 2.04
N ALA A 332 -19.44 8.07 3.19
CA ALA A 332 -19.70 6.99 4.14
C ALA A 332 -20.50 5.86 3.49
N GLN A 333 -21.59 6.21 2.78
CA GLN A 333 -22.41 5.23 2.06
C GLN A 333 -21.62 4.50 0.95
N VAL A 334 -20.75 5.23 0.22
CA VAL A 334 -19.85 4.63 -0.79
C VAL A 334 -18.89 3.66 -0.10
N ARG A 335 -18.25 4.05 1.01
CA ARG A 335 -17.32 3.19 1.76
C ARG A 335 -17.99 1.91 2.28
N GLU A 336 -19.20 1.98 2.79
CA GLU A 336 -19.97 0.81 3.22
C GLU A 336 -20.29 -0.14 2.05
N ASN A 337 -20.46 0.39 0.86
CA ASN A 337 -20.82 -0.35 -0.34
C ASN A 337 -19.64 -0.71 -1.26
N LEU A 338 -18.41 -0.34 -0.92
CA LEU A 338 -17.21 -0.62 -1.74
C LEU A 338 -17.06 -2.11 -2.09
N TRP A 339 -17.54 -3.02 -1.24
CA TRP A 339 -17.54 -4.45 -1.50
C TRP A 339 -18.36 -4.85 -2.74
N LYS A 340 -19.39 -4.08 -3.13
CA LYS A 340 -20.18 -4.31 -4.34
C LYS A 340 -19.32 -4.21 -5.60
N LEU A 341 -18.34 -3.31 -5.62
CA LEU A 341 -17.40 -3.15 -6.74
C LEU A 341 -16.45 -4.33 -6.88
N THR A 342 -16.23 -5.05 -5.80
CA THR A 342 -15.20 -6.09 -5.73
C THR A 342 -15.76 -7.51 -5.82
N GLY A 343 -17.09 -7.66 -5.91
CA GLY A 343 -17.75 -8.98 -5.90
C GLY A 343 -17.55 -9.76 -4.59
N GLY A 344 -17.16 -9.06 -3.53
CA GLY A 344 -16.97 -9.63 -2.18
C GLY A 344 -18.29 -9.70 -1.39
N ALA A 345 -18.31 -10.44 -0.29
CA ALA A 345 -19.39 -10.40 0.68
C ALA A 345 -19.31 -9.10 1.54
N PRO A 346 -20.43 -8.59 2.07
CA PRO A 346 -20.40 -7.47 2.99
C PRO A 346 -19.44 -7.74 4.14
N LYS A 347 -18.62 -6.75 4.50
CA LYS A 347 -17.78 -6.85 5.70
C LYS A 347 -18.72 -7.01 6.90
N PRO A 348 -18.56 -8.03 7.76
CA PRO A 348 -19.39 -8.12 8.96
C PRO A 348 -19.22 -6.82 9.75
N ALA A 349 -20.34 -6.19 10.14
CA ALA A 349 -20.34 -4.99 10.96
C ALA A 349 -19.47 -5.23 12.19
N ALA A 350 -18.53 -4.33 12.46
CA ALA A 350 -17.72 -4.38 13.67
C ALA A 350 -18.70 -4.42 14.85
N LYS A 351 -18.70 -5.54 15.62
CA LYS A 351 -19.46 -5.60 16.86
C LYS A 351 -18.99 -4.44 17.71
N ALA A 352 -19.93 -3.57 18.08
CA ALA A 352 -19.67 -2.51 19.03
C ALA A 352 -18.96 -3.15 20.24
N ALA A 353 -17.82 -2.57 20.62
CA ALA A 353 -17.07 -3.03 21.77
C ALA A 353 -18.04 -3.01 22.98
N ASP A 354 -18.33 -4.18 23.52
CA ASP A 354 -19.08 -4.31 24.76
C ASP A 354 -18.35 -3.48 25.82
N LYS A 355 -19.11 -2.58 26.42
CA LYS A 355 -18.69 -1.77 27.55
C LYS A 355 -18.05 -2.69 28.58
N ALA A 356 -16.79 -2.46 28.89
CA ALA A 356 -16.12 -3.06 30.02
C ALA A 356 -16.99 -2.79 31.27
N VAL A 357 -17.51 -3.83 31.87
CA VAL A 357 -18.12 -3.78 33.18
C VAL A 357 -17.00 -3.47 34.16
N ALA A 358 -16.99 -2.28 34.70
CA ALA A 358 -16.14 -1.91 35.81
C ALA A 358 -16.53 -2.77 37.00
N ILE A 359 -15.69 -3.75 37.35
CA ILE A 359 -15.77 -4.46 38.64
C ILE A 359 -15.19 -3.46 39.64
N SER A 360 -16.06 -2.98 40.56
CA SER A 360 -15.63 -2.14 41.70
C SER A 360 -14.84 -3.01 42.67
N ALA A 361 -13.81 -2.42 43.28
CA ALA A 361 -12.90 -3.05 44.21
C ALA A 361 -13.46 -3.30 45.62
N ASP A 362 -14.80 -3.26 45.78
CA ASP A 362 -15.49 -3.29 47.10
C ASP A 362 -16.13 -4.63 47.46
N ASP A 363 -15.88 -5.72 46.71
CA ASP A 363 -16.47 -7.04 47.01
C ASP A 363 -15.47 -8.04 47.62
N PHE A 364 -14.47 -7.58 48.37
CA PHE A 364 -13.64 -8.43 49.22
C PHE A 364 -13.58 -7.84 50.63
N ASP A 365 -14.69 -7.97 51.37
CA ASP A 365 -14.68 -7.95 52.84
C ASP A 365 -15.30 -9.24 53.39
N ASP A 366 -14.47 -9.91 54.17
CA ASP A 366 -14.71 -10.76 55.31
C ASP A 366 -15.69 -11.94 55.17
N GLU A 367 -15.13 -13.16 55.36
CA GLU A 367 -15.55 -14.01 56.52
C GLU A 367 -14.60 -15.22 56.62
N ASP A 368 -13.98 -15.29 57.88
CA ASP A 368 -13.37 -16.43 58.63
C ASP A 368 -12.23 -17.23 58.02
#